data_70c31fd09a756f518790f89d3d156f84
#
_entry.id   70c31fd09a756f518790f89d3d156f84
#
_cell.length_a   1.000
_cell.length_b   1.000
_cell.length_c   1.000
_cell.angle_alpha   90.00
_cell.angle_beta   90.00
_cell.angle_gamma   90.00
#
_symmetry.space_group_name_H-M   'P 1'
#
loop_
_entity.id
_entity.type
_entity.pdbx_description
1 polymer ?
#
loop_
_entity_poly.entity_id
_entity_poly.type
_entity_poly.pdbx_seq_one_letter_code
_entity_poly.pdbx_strand_id
1 'polypeptide(L)'
;MSLKERVYSVLIVSAAESFNDALSALLPNSKYSPTHFVSNISAAKRALAERAFDYVIINSPLPDDIGTRFAIDTADSKESVVLLIVRTELQEEIYDKVAEHGVFVLPKPTSKPTMTIALSWLSSAREKLRKTEKKTLSIEEKMEEIRIVNRAKWILIRELKLDEPEAHRYIEKQAMDRCISKRIVAEEIIKTYS
;
A
#
# COMPACT_ATOMS: atom_id res chain seq x y z
N MET A 1 5.79 -18.97 18.06
CA MET A 1 5.17 -17.68 17.74
C MET A 1 3.97 -17.95 16.87
N SER A 2 2.78 -17.79 17.40
CA SER A 2 1.54 -17.90 16.61
C SER A 2 1.55 -16.82 15.54
N LEU A 3 1.54 -17.21 14.25
CA LEU A 3 1.24 -16.32 13.16
C LEU A 3 -0.20 -15.85 13.41
N LYS A 4 -0.38 -14.61 13.86
CA LYS A 4 -1.68 -13.96 13.91
C LYS A 4 -2.27 -14.11 12.50
N GLU A 5 -3.33 -14.87 12.34
CA GLU A 5 -4.03 -15.01 11.06
C GLU A 5 -4.43 -13.61 10.63
N ARG A 6 -3.87 -13.16 9.51
CA ARG A 6 -4.18 -11.83 8.98
C ARG A 6 -5.48 -11.87 8.25
N VAL A 7 -6.30 -10.87 8.50
CA VAL A 7 -7.56 -10.66 7.79
C VAL A 7 -7.33 -9.59 6.72
N TYR A 8 -7.78 -9.88 5.50
CA TYR A 8 -7.63 -9.02 4.34
C TYR A 8 -8.98 -8.44 3.92
N SER A 9 -9.02 -7.14 3.67
CA SER A 9 -10.20 -6.48 3.10
C SER A 9 -10.24 -6.67 1.58
N VAL A 10 -11.43 -6.99 1.04
CA VAL A 10 -11.60 -7.33 -0.37
C VAL A 10 -12.71 -6.52 -1.01
N LEU A 11 -12.41 -5.83 -2.11
CA LEU A 11 -13.38 -5.24 -3.00
C LEU A 11 -13.55 -6.14 -4.23
N ILE A 12 -14.79 -6.57 -4.50
CA ILE A 12 -15.14 -7.36 -5.67
C ILE A 12 -15.99 -6.50 -6.59
N VAL A 13 -15.49 -6.31 -7.83
CA VAL A 13 -16.16 -5.54 -8.87
C VAL A 13 -16.70 -6.52 -9.91
N SER A 14 -17.99 -6.83 -9.81
CA SER A 14 -18.63 -7.86 -10.64
C SER A 14 -20.14 -7.65 -10.71
N ALA A 15 -20.70 -7.69 -11.90
CA ALA A 15 -22.14 -7.69 -12.16
C ALA A 15 -22.72 -9.11 -12.27
N ALA A 16 -21.93 -10.17 -12.19
CA ALA A 16 -22.35 -11.55 -12.34
C ALA A 16 -22.63 -12.19 -10.98
N GLU A 17 -23.89 -12.39 -10.62
CA GLU A 17 -24.29 -12.97 -9.33
C GLU A 17 -23.69 -14.37 -9.10
N SER A 18 -23.75 -15.24 -10.12
CA SER A 18 -23.17 -16.58 -10.02
C SER A 18 -21.67 -16.61 -9.71
N PHE A 19 -20.92 -15.62 -10.23
CA PHE A 19 -19.52 -15.42 -9.90
C PHE A 19 -19.36 -14.94 -8.46
N ASN A 20 -20.20 -14.00 -8.03
CA ASN A 20 -20.17 -13.44 -6.68
C ASN A 20 -20.42 -14.54 -5.63
N ASP A 21 -21.41 -15.39 -5.84
CA ASP A 21 -21.72 -16.52 -4.96
C ASP A 21 -20.56 -17.53 -4.90
N ALA A 22 -20.03 -17.89 -6.06
CA ALA A 22 -18.91 -18.82 -6.15
C ALA A 22 -17.65 -18.27 -5.46
N LEU A 23 -17.38 -16.97 -5.60
CA LEU A 23 -16.24 -16.34 -4.98
C LEU A 23 -16.44 -16.15 -3.47
N SER A 24 -17.65 -15.80 -3.02
CA SER A 24 -18.00 -15.70 -1.59
C SER A 24 -17.71 -16.99 -0.84
N ALA A 25 -17.99 -18.15 -1.46
CA ALA A 25 -17.69 -19.45 -0.87
C ALA A 25 -16.17 -19.73 -0.70
N LEU A 26 -15.31 -18.98 -1.40
CA LEU A 26 -13.84 -19.08 -1.31
C LEU A 26 -13.23 -18.01 -0.38
N LEU A 27 -14.04 -17.09 0.13
CA LEU A 27 -13.59 -15.97 0.97
C LEU A 27 -14.17 -16.08 2.40
N PRO A 28 -13.67 -17.03 3.23
CA PRO A 28 -14.13 -17.14 4.61
C PRO A 28 -13.82 -15.87 5.41
N ASN A 29 -14.80 -15.42 6.22
CA ASN A 29 -14.71 -14.18 7.02
C ASN A 29 -13.52 -14.19 8.01
N SER A 30 -13.05 -15.37 8.42
CA SER A 30 -11.86 -15.49 9.27
C SER A 30 -10.58 -14.96 8.61
N LYS A 31 -10.53 -14.99 7.27
CA LYS A 31 -9.36 -14.57 6.49
C LYS A 31 -9.63 -13.33 5.62
N TYR A 32 -10.89 -13.11 5.24
CA TYR A 32 -11.28 -12.02 4.34
C TYR A 32 -12.45 -11.24 4.94
N SER A 33 -12.15 -10.06 5.49
CA SER A 33 -13.16 -9.20 6.10
C SER A 33 -12.67 -7.75 6.18
N PRO A 34 -13.50 -6.78 5.80
CA PRO A 34 -14.78 -6.94 5.14
C PRO A 34 -14.61 -7.31 3.66
N THR A 35 -15.61 -8.01 3.14
CA THR A 35 -15.76 -8.27 1.71
C THR A 35 -16.87 -7.38 1.17
N HIS A 36 -16.57 -6.56 0.17
CA HIS A 36 -17.50 -5.59 -0.41
C HIS A 36 -17.71 -5.87 -1.90
N PHE A 37 -18.98 -6.02 -2.31
CA PHE A 37 -19.35 -6.29 -3.70
C PHE A 37 -19.95 -5.04 -4.35
N VAL A 38 -19.48 -4.71 -5.54
CA VAL A 38 -20.02 -3.64 -6.38
C VAL A 38 -20.16 -4.12 -7.83
N SER A 39 -21.12 -3.58 -8.56
CA SER A 39 -21.48 -4.09 -9.90
C SER A 39 -20.79 -3.36 -11.06
N ASN A 40 -20.12 -2.24 -10.80
CA ASN A 40 -19.52 -1.40 -11.84
C ASN A 40 -18.34 -0.58 -11.30
N ILE A 41 -17.56 0.02 -12.20
CA ILE A 41 -16.36 0.80 -11.87
C ILE A 41 -16.70 2.08 -11.12
N SER A 42 -17.80 2.74 -11.46
CA SER A 42 -18.21 3.97 -10.79
C SER A 42 -18.49 3.75 -9.31
N ALA A 43 -19.10 2.60 -8.95
CA ALA A 43 -19.29 2.20 -7.56
C ALA A 43 -17.96 1.77 -6.90
N ALA A 44 -17.09 1.10 -7.63
CA ALA A 44 -15.77 0.70 -7.13
C ALA A 44 -14.90 1.91 -6.79
N LYS A 45 -14.88 2.94 -7.63
CA LYS A 45 -14.15 4.19 -7.36
C LYS A 45 -14.67 4.89 -6.09
N ARG A 46 -15.98 4.91 -5.87
CA ARG A 46 -16.55 5.46 -4.64
C ARG A 46 -16.13 4.67 -3.40
N ALA A 47 -16.19 3.34 -3.48
CA ALA A 47 -15.77 2.48 -2.38
C ALA A 47 -14.28 2.66 -2.04
N LEU A 48 -13.39 2.82 -3.04
CA LEU A 48 -11.97 3.09 -2.84
C LEU A 48 -11.70 4.50 -2.28
N ALA A 49 -12.54 5.48 -2.59
CA ALA A 49 -12.44 6.82 -2.00
C ALA A 49 -12.84 6.86 -0.51
N GLU A 50 -13.73 5.94 -0.08
CA GLU A 50 -14.18 5.85 1.32
C GLU A 50 -13.19 5.07 2.19
N ARG A 51 -12.53 4.05 1.63
CA ARG A 51 -11.59 3.18 2.37
C ARG A 51 -10.64 2.43 1.45
N ALA A 52 -9.44 2.12 1.96
CA ALA A 52 -8.51 1.22 1.30
C ALA A 52 -8.94 -0.26 1.42
N PHE A 53 -8.64 -1.03 0.38
CA PHE A 53 -8.82 -2.49 0.36
C PHE A 53 -7.48 -3.16 0.07
N ASP A 54 -7.25 -4.32 0.69
CA ASP A 54 -6.04 -5.12 0.43
C ASP A 54 -6.07 -5.76 -0.96
N TYR A 55 -7.25 -6.20 -1.40
CA TYR A 55 -7.46 -6.79 -2.72
C TYR A 55 -8.59 -6.10 -3.46
N VAL A 56 -8.39 -5.92 -4.76
CA VAL A 56 -9.43 -5.54 -5.70
C VAL A 56 -9.51 -6.62 -6.77
N ILE A 57 -10.65 -7.33 -6.82
CA ILE A 57 -10.90 -8.42 -7.77
C ILE A 57 -11.93 -7.93 -8.78
N ILE A 58 -11.54 -7.84 -10.05
CA ILE A 58 -12.36 -7.31 -11.13
C ILE A 58 -12.77 -8.43 -12.06
N ASN A 59 -14.07 -8.66 -12.20
CA ASN A 59 -14.64 -9.68 -13.08
C ASN A 59 -15.11 -9.05 -14.42
N SER A 60 -14.18 -8.83 -15.35
CA SER A 60 -14.42 -8.20 -16.66
C SER A 60 -15.23 -9.11 -17.61
N PRO A 61 -16.09 -8.60 -18.53
CA PRO A 61 -16.43 -7.19 -18.67
C PRO A 61 -17.43 -6.73 -17.59
N LEU A 62 -17.40 -5.44 -17.30
CA LEU A 62 -18.36 -4.78 -16.44
C LEU A 62 -19.39 -4.01 -17.30
N PRO A 63 -20.55 -3.61 -16.74
CA PRO A 63 -21.58 -2.89 -17.50
C PRO A 63 -21.12 -1.54 -18.06
N ASP A 64 -20.18 -0.89 -17.39
CA ASP A 64 -19.69 0.46 -17.73
C ASP A 64 -18.31 0.46 -18.41
N ASP A 65 -17.51 -0.61 -18.32
CA ASP A 65 -16.17 -0.67 -18.95
C ASP A 65 -15.58 -2.10 -18.88
N ILE A 66 -14.50 -2.33 -19.61
CA ILE A 66 -13.71 -3.58 -19.52
C ILE A 66 -12.93 -3.67 -18.18
N GLY A 67 -12.62 -2.53 -17.57
CA GLY A 67 -11.94 -2.45 -16.29
C GLY A 67 -10.41 -2.44 -16.35
N THR A 68 -9.80 -2.49 -17.53
CA THR A 68 -8.34 -2.52 -17.68
C THR A 68 -7.69 -1.25 -17.12
N ARG A 69 -8.21 -0.08 -17.51
CA ARG A 69 -7.68 1.21 -17.00
C ARG A 69 -7.85 1.36 -15.50
N PHE A 70 -9.02 0.97 -15.01
CA PHE A 70 -9.29 0.99 -13.57
C PHE A 70 -8.35 0.05 -12.78
N ALA A 71 -8.04 -1.13 -13.34
CA ALA A 71 -7.09 -2.06 -12.73
C ALA A 71 -5.69 -1.45 -12.61
N ILE A 72 -5.20 -0.77 -13.67
CA ILE A 72 -3.93 -0.07 -13.70
C ILE A 72 -3.91 1.06 -12.65
N ASP A 73 -4.87 1.98 -12.72
CA ASP A 73 -4.95 3.14 -11.81
C ASP A 73 -4.99 2.68 -10.33
N THR A 74 -5.69 1.57 -10.05
CA THR A 74 -5.78 1.00 -8.71
C THR A 74 -4.47 0.35 -8.27
N ALA A 75 -3.78 -0.36 -9.14
CA ALA A 75 -2.49 -1.00 -8.83
C ALA A 75 -1.38 0.04 -8.63
N ASP A 76 -1.37 1.11 -9.44
CA ASP A 76 -0.38 2.20 -9.36
C ASP A 76 -0.50 3.01 -8.05
N SER A 77 -1.66 3.01 -7.39
CA SER A 77 -1.81 3.60 -6.05
C SER A 77 -0.97 2.89 -4.98
N LYS A 78 -0.54 1.65 -5.24
CA LYS A 78 0.24 0.78 -4.35
C LYS A 78 -0.46 0.43 -3.01
N GLU A 79 -1.72 0.75 -2.87
CA GLU A 79 -2.50 0.45 -1.66
C GLU A 79 -3.18 -0.92 -1.74
N SER A 80 -3.42 -1.41 -2.95
CA SER A 80 -4.16 -2.64 -3.22
C SER A 80 -3.39 -3.57 -4.16
N VAL A 81 -3.61 -4.87 -4.00
CA VAL A 81 -3.22 -5.86 -5.01
C VAL A 81 -4.42 -6.16 -5.89
N VAL A 82 -4.25 -6.06 -7.21
CA VAL A 82 -5.34 -6.16 -8.17
C VAL A 82 -5.30 -7.48 -8.93
N LEU A 83 -6.46 -8.13 -9.01
CA LEU A 83 -6.71 -9.31 -9.85
C LEU A 83 -7.78 -8.96 -10.89
N LEU A 84 -7.43 -9.04 -12.16
CA LEU A 84 -8.33 -8.83 -13.30
C LEU A 84 -8.66 -10.17 -13.95
N ILE A 85 -9.93 -10.54 -13.97
CA ILE A 85 -10.42 -11.78 -14.56
C ILE A 85 -11.08 -11.46 -15.90
N VAL A 86 -10.54 -11.99 -16.98
CA VAL A 86 -10.90 -11.63 -18.35
C VAL A 86 -11.30 -12.86 -19.16
N ARG A 87 -11.93 -12.66 -20.33
CA ARG A 87 -12.15 -13.75 -21.28
C ARG A 87 -10.81 -14.26 -21.78
N THR A 88 -10.71 -15.59 -22.01
CA THR A 88 -9.48 -16.23 -22.47
C THR A 88 -8.93 -15.57 -23.75
N GLU A 89 -9.79 -15.21 -24.66
CA GLU A 89 -9.40 -14.60 -25.95
C GLU A 89 -8.72 -13.23 -25.81
N LEU A 90 -8.96 -12.55 -24.69
CA LEU A 90 -8.41 -11.22 -24.40
C LEU A 90 -7.24 -11.26 -23.41
N GLN A 91 -6.90 -12.45 -22.88
CA GLN A 91 -5.93 -12.57 -21.80
C GLN A 91 -4.57 -12.03 -22.19
N GLU A 92 -4.03 -12.42 -23.32
CA GLU A 92 -2.68 -12.04 -23.76
C GLU A 92 -2.58 -10.53 -24.00
N GLU A 93 -3.54 -9.98 -24.76
CA GLU A 93 -3.59 -8.54 -25.05
C GLU A 93 -3.72 -7.68 -23.78
N ILE A 94 -4.55 -8.12 -22.83
CA ILE A 94 -4.75 -7.39 -21.57
C ILE A 94 -3.53 -7.56 -20.67
N TYR A 95 -2.94 -8.77 -20.60
CA TYR A 95 -1.75 -9.03 -19.81
C TYR A 95 -0.61 -8.10 -20.21
N ASP A 96 -0.33 -7.96 -21.50
CA ASP A 96 0.72 -7.07 -22.02
C ASP A 96 0.54 -5.61 -21.58
N LYS A 97 -0.72 -5.18 -21.44
CA LYS A 97 -1.05 -3.81 -21.01
C LYS A 97 -0.92 -3.56 -19.51
N VAL A 98 -1.11 -4.61 -18.69
CA VAL A 98 -1.24 -4.42 -17.24
C VAL A 98 -0.12 -5.05 -16.42
N ALA A 99 0.72 -5.90 -17.03
CA ALA A 99 1.74 -6.66 -16.32
C ALA A 99 2.80 -5.76 -15.63
N GLU A 100 3.25 -4.69 -16.31
CA GLU A 100 4.22 -3.74 -15.75
C GLU A 100 3.69 -2.97 -14.55
N HIS A 101 2.36 -2.83 -14.44
CA HIS A 101 1.69 -2.21 -13.29
C HIS A 101 1.44 -3.19 -12.12
N GLY A 102 1.84 -4.47 -12.27
CA GLY A 102 1.70 -5.48 -11.22
C GLY A 102 0.27 -6.00 -11.04
N VAL A 103 -0.59 -5.88 -12.05
CA VAL A 103 -1.94 -6.45 -12.07
C VAL A 103 -1.86 -7.94 -12.41
N PHE A 104 -2.46 -8.79 -11.59
CA PHE A 104 -2.61 -10.20 -11.89
C PHE A 104 -3.76 -10.42 -12.86
N VAL A 105 -3.57 -11.28 -13.86
CA VAL A 105 -4.60 -11.59 -14.86
C VAL A 105 -4.95 -13.06 -14.82
N LEU A 106 -6.25 -13.39 -14.79
CA LEU A 106 -6.76 -14.76 -14.92
C LEU A 106 -7.76 -14.88 -16.07
N PRO A 107 -7.70 -15.97 -16.85
CA PRO A 107 -8.69 -16.23 -17.88
C PRO A 107 -9.98 -16.82 -17.32
N LYS A 108 -11.11 -16.58 -18.01
CA LYS A 108 -12.40 -17.28 -17.81
C LYS A 108 -12.55 -18.39 -18.82
N PRO A 109 -13.13 -19.54 -18.44
CA PRO A 109 -13.63 -19.88 -17.09
C PRO A 109 -12.49 -20.22 -16.12
N THR A 110 -12.60 -19.77 -14.88
CA THR A 110 -11.61 -20.04 -13.84
C THR A 110 -12.13 -21.11 -12.88
N SER A 111 -11.35 -22.16 -12.65
CA SER A 111 -11.69 -23.23 -11.71
C SER A 111 -11.53 -22.77 -10.25
N LYS A 112 -12.26 -23.40 -9.30
CA LYS A 112 -12.08 -23.16 -7.86
C LYS A 112 -10.63 -23.34 -7.39
N PRO A 113 -9.91 -24.43 -7.76
CA PRO A 113 -8.50 -24.57 -7.41
C PRO A 113 -7.63 -23.42 -7.94
N THR A 114 -7.81 -23.02 -9.19
CA THR A 114 -7.06 -21.89 -9.79
C THR A 114 -7.31 -20.59 -9.04
N MET A 115 -8.57 -20.30 -8.70
CA MET A 115 -8.92 -19.11 -7.91
C MET A 115 -8.30 -19.16 -6.51
N THR A 116 -8.28 -20.32 -5.85
CA THR A 116 -7.64 -20.48 -4.54
C THR A 116 -6.13 -20.22 -4.60
N ILE A 117 -5.47 -20.70 -5.65
CA ILE A 117 -4.04 -20.41 -5.90
C ILE A 117 -3.83 -18.92 -6.13
N ALA A 118 -4.67 -18.29 -6.96
CA ALA A 118 -4.59 -16.85 -7.20
C ALA A 118 -4.73 -16.02 -5.91
N LEU A 119 -5.69 -16.36 -5.05
CA LEU A 119 -5.86 -15.73 -3.74
C LEU A 119 -4.61 -15.88 -2.85
N SER A 120 -3.87 -16.99 -2.97
CA SER A 120 -2.61 -17.15 -2.25
C SER A 120 -1.50 -16.26 -2.81
N TRP A 121 -1.45 -16.05 -4.13
CA TRP A 121 -0.53 -15.10 -4.76
C TRP A 121 -0.82 -13.65 -4.33
N LEU A 122 -2.11 -13.26 -4.31
CA LEU A 122 -2.51 -11.94 -3.81
C LEU A 122 -2.05 -11.74 -2.37
N SER A 123 -2.18 -12.76 -1.50
CA SER A 123 -1.71 -12.69 -0.11
C SER A 123 -0.20 -12.45 -0.04
N SER A 124 0.58 -13.18 -0.82
CA SER A 124 2.04 -13.04 -0.88
C SER A 124 2.46 -11.67 -1.41
N ALA A 125 1.79 -11.19 -2.46
CA ALA A 125 2.04 -9.88 -3.05
C ALA A 125 1.71 -8.74 -2.06
N ARG A 126 0.56 -8.82 -1.36
CA ARG A 126 0.16 -7.82 -0.37
C ARG A 126 1.13 -7.75 0.81
N GLU A 127 1.60 -8.88 1.29
CA GLU A 127 2.61 -8.91 2.35
C GLU A 127 3.95 -8.31 1.91
N LYS A 128 4.36 -8.53 0.67
CA LYS A 128 5.54 -7.87 0.09
C LYS A 128 5.33 -6.35 0.00
N LEU A 129 4.18 -5.91 -0.49
CA LEU A 129 3.82 -4.49 -0.60
C LEU A 129 3.85 -3.80 0.78
N ARG A 130 3.19 -4.37 1.78
CA ARG A 130 3.21 -3.88 3.17
C ARG A 130 4.62 -3.76 3.77
N LYS A 131 5.51 -4.70 3.45
CA LYS A 131 6.91 -4.62 3.91
C LYS A 131 7.63 -3.44 3.25
N THR A 132 7.35 -3.19 1.98
CA THR A 132 7.92 -2.06 1.24
C THR A 132 7.38 -0.74 1.76
N GLU A 133 6.08 -0.63 2.00
CA GLU A 133 5.42 0.53 2.61
C GLU A 133 6.08 0.90 3.95
N LYS A 134 6.22 -0.07 4.86
CA LYS A 134 6.87 0.13 6.16
C LYS A 134 8.32 0.60 6.03
N LYS A 135 9.06 0.04 5.06
CA LYS A 135 10.44 0.43 4.81
C LYS A 135 10.53 1.87 4.28
N THR A 136 9.63 2.24 3.37
CA THR A 136 9.56 3.61 2.82
C THR A 136 9.25 4.62 3.92
N LEU A 137 8.23 4.39 4.74
CA LEU A 137 7.90 5.25 5.88
C LEU A 137 9.09 5.42 6.84
N SER A 138 9.79 4.34 7.17
CA SER A 138 11.00 4.40 8.03
C SER A 138 12.15 5.21 7.39
N ILE A 139 12.28 5.21 6.08
CA ILE A 139 13.28 6.01 5.36
C ILE A 139 12.87 7.49 5.37
N GLU A 140 11.61 7.79 5.11
CA GLU A 140 11.08 9.16 5.15
C GLU A 140 11.22 9.79 6.53
N GLU A 141 10.90 9.06 7.59
CA GLU A 141 11.10 9.50 8.98
C GLU A 141 12.58 9.83 9.28
N LYS A 142 13.50 8.98 8.82
CA LYS A 142 14.95 9.23 8.97
C LYS A 142 15.44 10.42 8.16
N MET A 143 14.92 10.59 6.95
CA MET A 143 15.28 11.75 6.12
C MET A 143 14.79 13.06 6.75
N GLU A 144 13.60 13.06 7.33
CA GLU A 144 13.06 14.22 8.03
C GLU A 144 13.88 14.53 9.31
N GLU A 145 14.25 13.51 10.07
CA GLU A 145 15.16 13.69 11.22
C GLU A 145 16.49 14.33 10.80
N ILE A 146 17.10 13.87 9.71
CA ILE A 146 18.34 14.44 9.17
C ILE A 146 18.15 15.92 8.79
N ARG A 147 17.04 16.27 8.15
CA ARG A 147 16.73 17.66 7.78
C ARG A 147 16.61 18.57 9.00
N ILE A 148 15.88 18.12 10.02
CA ILE A 148 15.68 18.88 11.26
C ILE A 148 17.01 19.05 12.00
N VAL A 149 17.79 17.99 12.14
CA VAL A 149 19.12 18.03 12.80
C VAL A 149 20.07 18.96 12.03
N ASN A 150 20.11 18.90 10.71
CA ASN A 150 20.94 19.80 9.90
C ASN A 150 20.52 21.25 10.05
N ARG A 151 19.23 21.55 10.07
CA ARG A 151 18.72 22.90 10.31
C ARG A 151 19.17 23.44 11.68
N ALA A 152 19.08 22.61 12.72
CA ALA A 152 19.55 22.97 14.06
C ALA A 152 21.06 23.20 14.10
N LYS A 153 21.88 22.40 13.41
CA LYS A 153 23.33 22.62 13.28
C LYS A 153 23.63 23.99 12.65
N TRP A 154 22.96 24.33 11.55
CA TRP A 154 23.15 25.64 10.91
C TRP A 154 22.81 26.81 11.85
N ILE A 155 21.80 26.67 12.69
CA ILE A 155 21.44 27.67 13.71
C ILE A 155 22.57 27.78 14.74
N LEU A 156 23.07 26.69 15.27
CA LEU A 156 24.16 26.69 16.25
C LEU A 156 25.46 27.31 15.67
N ILE A 157 25.79 27.00 14.43
CA ILE A 157 26.93 27.57 13.72
C ILE A 157 26.76 29.10 13.61
N ARG A 158 25.56 29.56 13.24
CA ARG A 158 25.30 31.00 13.05
C ARG A 158 25.29 31.76 14.37
N GLU A 159 24.55 31.25 15.35
CA GLU A 159 24.27 31.96 16.61
C GLU A 159 25.39 31.80 17.67
N LEU A 160 25.94 30.57 17.79
CA LEU A 160 26.96 30.26 18.79
C LEU A 160 28.39 30.25 18.23
N LYS A 161 28.55 30.50 16.91
CA LYS A 161 29.86 30.53 16.22
C LYS A 161 30.61 29.19 16.33
N LEU A 162 29.88 28.08 16.48
CA LEU A 162 30.46 26.74 16.49
C LEU A 162 30.87 26.32 15.07
N ASP A 163 31.83 25.40 14.95
CA ASP A 163 32.04 24.69 13.71
C ASP A 163 31.04 23.53 13.54
N GLU A 164 31.03 22.91 12.37
CA GLU A 164 30.07 21.83 12.06
C GLU A 164 30.27 20.61 12.97
N PRO A 165 31.49 20.11 13.23
CA PRO A 165 31.75 19.07 14.19
C PRO A 165 31.31 19.40 15.63
N GLU A 166 31.51 20.64 16.06
CA GLU A 166 31.09 21.11 17.39
C GLU A 166 29.57 21.17 17.52
N ALA A 167 28.88 21.70 16.51
CA ALA A 167 27.43 21.74 16.47
C ALA A 167 26.82 20.32 16.50
N HIS A 168 27.43 19.39 15.77
CA HIS A 168 27.00 18.00 15.77
C HIS A 168 27.16 17.36 17.17
N ARG A 169 28.35 17.50 17.77
CA ARG A 169 28.62 16.99 19.12
C ARG A 169 27.73 17.62 20.19
N TYR A 170 27.39 18.89 20.06
CA TYR A 170 26.48 19.59 20.95
C TYR A 170 25.11 18.90 20.98
N ILE A 171 24.51 18.66 19.78
CA ILE A 171 23.21 17.99 19.66
C ILE A 171 23.29 16.55 20.22
N GLU A 172 24.33 15.81 19.90
CA GLU A 172 24.54 14.44 20.41
C GLU A 172 24.65 14.40 21.91
N LYS A 173 25.45 15.25 22.51
CA LYS A 173 25.64 15.33 23.95
C LYS A 173 24.32 15.65 24.66
N GLN A 174 23.59 16.66 24.20
CA GLN A 174 22.29 17.02 24.78
C GLN A 174 21.29 15.86 24.68
N ALA A 175 21.27 15.13 23.56
CA ALA A 175 20.40 13.96 23.38
C ALA A 175 20.78 12.83 24.36
N MET A 176 22.07 12.55 24.54
CA MET A 176 22.57 11.53 25.45
C MET A 176 22.33 11.91 26.92
N ASP A 177 22.69 13.12 27.33
CA ASP A 177 22.57 13.58 28.70
C ASP A 177 21.13 13.59 29.23
N ARG A 178 20.17 13.84 28.29
CA ARG A 178 18.73 13.92 28.59
C ARG A 178 17.96 12.64 28.21
N CYS A 179 18.64 11.63 27.67
CA CYS A 179 18.01 10.38 27.18
C CYS A 179 16.83 10.61 26.21
N ILE A 180 16.96 11.58 25.29
CA ILE A 180 15.96 11.92 24.27
C ILE A 180 16.56 11.79 22.86
N SER A 181 15.70 11.80 21.81
CA SER A 181 16.18 11.74 20.44
C SER A 181 16.88 13.04 19.99
N LYS A 182 17.83 12.93 19.06
CA LYS A 182 18.48 14.10 18.42
C LYS A 182 17.45 15.02 17.75
N ARG A 183 16.35 14.47 17.25
CA ARG A 183 15.24 15.21 16.68
C ARG A 183 14.62 16.18 17.68
N ILE A 184 14.32 15.71 18.89
CA ILE A 184 13.72 16.55 19.94
C ILE A 184 14.66 17.71 20.30
N VAL A 185 15.96 17.42 20.51
CA VAL A 185 16.96 18.46 20.80
C VAL A 185 17.02 19.47 19.65
N ALA A 186 17.02 19.00 18.41
CA ALA A 186 17.07 19.87 17.24
C ALA A 186 15.82 20.75 17.09
N GLU A 187 14.64 20.22 17.36
CA GLU A 187 13.37 20.97 17.37
C GLU A 187 13.37 22.06 18.46
N GLU A 188 13.90 21.77 19.64
CA GLU A 188 14.06 22.76 20.72
C GLU A 188 15.03 23.88 20.33
N ILE A 189 16.17 23.55 19.73
CA ILE A 189 17.13 24.54 19.22
C ILE A 189 16.46 25.45 18.19
N ILE A 190 15.78 24.86 17.21
CA ILE A 190 15.06 25.63 16.17
C ILE A 190 14.04 26.55 16.82
N LYS A 191 13.27 26.09 17.79
CA LYS A 191 12.27 26.91 18.50
C LYS A 191 12.88 28.05 19.32
N THR A 192 14.07 27.83 19.89
CA THR A 192 14.74 28.83 20.75
C THR A 192 15.30 29.98 19.92
N TYR A 193 15.78 29.73 18.72
CA TYR A 193 16.46 30.68 17.88
C TYR A 193 15.69 31.13 16.61
N SER A 194 14.44 30.64 16.43
CA SER A 194 13.52 31.10 15.38
C SER A 194 12.55 32.10 15.93
#